data_088c48e5e18611bc98a4b20990a87e18
#
_entry.id   088c48e5e18611bc98a4b20990a87e18
#
_cell.length_a   1.000
_cell.length_b   1.000
_cell.length_c   1.000
_cell.angle_alpha   90.00
_cell.angle_beta   90.00
_cell.angle_gamma   90.00
#
_symmetry.space_group_name_H-M   'P 1'
#
loop_
_entity.id
_entity.type
_entity.pdbx_description
1 polymer ?
#
loop_
_entity_poly.entity_id
_entity_poly.type
_entity_poly.pdbx_seq_one_letter_code
_entity_poly.pdbx_strand_id
1 'polypeptide(L)'
;MDGWGRRFIVLSPDGLALPCHAAHTLPGLRFESVREHPLGDIWRDSAGFGAFRRESWMPEPCRSCERRGIDFGGCRCQAFHLTGNAAATDPACRLSPDHHLIETARREAADAKPARFLYRSLRGVAAERQSS
;
A
#
# COMPACT_ATOMS: atom_id res chain seq x y z
N MET A 1 -7.50 -5.54 -5.91
CA MET A 1 -7.94 -4.69 -4.77
C MET A 1 -9.08 -3.82 -5.27
N ASP A 2 -10.23 -3.91 -4.70
CA ASP A 2 -11.45 -3.22 -5.18
C ASP A 2 -11.49 -1.71 -4.83
N GLY A 3 -10.37 -1.05 -4.89
CA GLY A 3 -10.19 0.37 -4.65
C GLY A 3 -9.88 0.75 -3.19
N TRP A 4 -9.32 1.94 -3.04
CA TRP A 4 -8.94 2.53 -1.76
C TRP A 4 -10.14 2.75 -0.85
N GLY A 5 -10.06 2.22 0.39
CA GLY A 5 -11.05 2.46 1.43
C GLY A 5 -12.49 2.02 1.09
N ARG A 6 -12.68 1.04 0.20
CA ARG A 6 -14.00 0.63 -0.29
C ARG A 6 -14.51 -0.68 0.30
N ARG A 7 -13.64 -1.62 0.63
CA ARG A 7 -14.03 -2.98 0.99
C ARG A 7 -13.62 -3.43 2.38
N PHE A 8 -12.57 -2.85 2.92
CA PHE A 8 -12.04 -3.28 4.21
C PHE A 8 -11.39 -2.13 4.98
N ILE A 9 -11.24 -2.33 6.27
CA ILE A 9 -10.48 -1.49 7.18
C ILE A 9 -9.39 -2.35 7.82
N VAL A 10 -8.20 -1.81 7.93
CA VAL A 10 -7.12 -2.36 8.74
C VAL A 10 -7.06 -1.57 10.04
N LEU A 11 -7.05 -2.25 11.17
CA LEU A 11 -6.76 -1.62 12.46
C LEU A 11 -5.31 -1.89 12.82
N SER A 12 -4.54 -0.83 13.02
CA SER A 12 -3.16 -0.94 13.50
C SER A 12 -3.11 -1.19 15.01
N PRO A 13 -2.00 -1.71 15.57
CA PRO A 13 -1.88 -1.97 17.01
C PRO A 13 -2.04 -0.73 17.89
N ASP A 14 -1.76 0.45 17.38
CA ASP A 14 -1.95 1.75 18.04
C ASP A 14 -3.37 2.30 17.90
N GLY A 15 -4.23 1.60 17.16
CA GLY A 15 -5.66 1.90 17.04
C GLY A 15 -6.04 2.76 15.84
N LEU A 16 -5.12 3.03 14.91
CA LEU A 16 -5.47 3.76 13.68
C LEU A 16 -6.30 2.90 12.74
N ALA A 17 -7.33 3.48 12.16
CA ALA A 17 -8.10 2.86 11.09
C ALA A 17 -7.51 3.25 9.74
N LEU A 18 -7.11 2.27 8.96
CA LEU A 18 -6.38 2.44 7.70
C LEU A 18 -7.12 1.78 6.54
N PRO A 19 -7.15 2.39 5.35
CA PRO A 19 -7.71 1.77 4.14
C PRO A 19 -6.81 0.69 3.52
N CYS A 20 -5.56 0.57 3.98
CA CYS A 20 -4.57 -0.39 3.51
C CYS A 20 -3.43 -0.48 4.53
N HIS A 21 -2.74 -1.62 4.64
CA HIS A 21 -1.62 -1.82 5.57
C HIS A 21 -0.53 -0.75 5.47
N ALA A 22 -0.21 -0.31 4.26
CA ALA A 22 0.84 0.66 4.01
C ALA A 22 0.31 2.10 3.90
N ALA A 23 -0.96 2.36 4.17
CA ALA A 23 -1.55 3.69 4.00
C ALA A 23 -0.89 4.78 4.86
N HIS A 24 -0.42 4.41 6.05
CA HIS A 24 0.28 5.32 6.96
C HIS A 24 1.61 5.87 6.41
N THR A 25 2.15 5.24 5.36
CA THR A 25 3.39 5.72 4.72
C THR A 25 3.15 6.81 3.68
N LEU A 26 1.88 7.08 3.33
CA LEU A 26 1.55 8.12 2.35
C LEU A 26 1.61 9.51 3.00
N PRO A 27 2.44 10.42 2.49
CA PRO A 27 2.54 11.77 3.04
C PRO A 27 1.25 12.56 2.84
N GLY A 28 0.95 13.44 3.78
CA GLY A 28 -0.22 14.32 3.70
C GLY A 28 -1.56 13.67 4.04
N LEU A 29 -1.61 12.36 4.27
CA LEU A 29 -2.81 11.69 4.76
C LEU A 29 -2.75 11.56 6.29
N ARG A 30 -3.91 11.77 6.91
CA ARG A 30 -4.12 11.53 8.34
C ARG A 30 -5.19 10.47 8.50
N PHE A 31 -5.02 9.64 9.51
CA PHE A 31 -5.95 8.55 9.82
C PHE A 31 -6.35 8.65 11.28
N GLU A 32 -7.64 8.48 11.54
CA GLU A 32 -8.25 8.61 12.85
C GLU A 32 -8.11 7.31 13.65
N SER A 33 -8.06 7.47 14.97
CA SER A 33 -8.01 6.35 15.90
C SER A 33 -9.43 5.91 16.28
N VAL A 34 -9.66 4.60 16.32
CA VAL A 34 -10.91 4.01 16.83
C VAL A 34 -11.09 4.21 18.34
N ARG A 35 -10.06 4.70 19.03
CA ARG A 35 -10.14 5.07 20.45
C ARG A 35 -10.80 6.44 20.64
N GLU A 36 -10.79 7.27 19.60
CA GLU A 36 -11.28 8.66 19.65
C GLU A 36 -12.57 8.83 18.83
N HIS A 37 -12.75 8.01 17.79
CA HIS A 37 -13.86 8.11 16.87
C HIS A 37 -14.52 6.75 16.62
N PRO A 38 -15.86 6.68 16.52
CA PRO A 38 -16.56 5.47 16.14
C PRO A 38 -16.10 4.99 14.75
N LEU A 39 -15.85 3.69 14.59
CA LEU A 39 -15.37 3.10 13.35
C LEU A 39 -16.27 3.41 12.14
N GLY A 40 -17.59 3.46 12.36
CA GLY A 40 -18.55 3.80 11.31
C GLY A 40 -18.41 5.24 10.80
N ASP A 41 -18.05 6.18 11.68
CA ASP A 41 -17.84 7.58 11.31
C ASP A 41 -16.50 7.71 10.54
N ILE A 42 -15.45 7.07 11.02
CA ILE A 42 -14.18 7.00 10.30
C ILE A 42 -14.40 6.44 8.88
N TRP A 43 -15.15 5.35 8.77
CA TRP A 43 -15.43 4.75 7.47
C TRP A 43 -16.15 5.68 6.50
N ARG A 44 -17.15 6.43 6.99
CA ARG A 44 -17.95 7.32 6.15
C ARG A 44 -17.25 8.62 5.81
N ASP A 45 -16.65 9.25 6.82
CA ASP A 45 -16.38 10.69 6.81
C ASP A 45 -14.88 11.03 6.82
N SER A 46 -14.01 10.05 7.10
CA SER A 46 -12.56 10.26 7.16
C SER A 46 -12.00 10.76 5.83
N ALA A 47 -11.22 11.84 5.89
CA ALA A 47 -10.50 12.37 4.75
C ALA A 47 -9.48 11.35 4.20
N GLY A 48 -8.81 10.59 5.08
CA GLY A 48 -7.86 9.54 4.71
C GLY A 48 -8.51 8.42 3.89
N PHE A 49 -9.73 7.99 4.28
CA PHE A 49 -10.49 7.02 3.48
C PHE A 49 -11.06 7.63 2.21
N GLY A 50 -11.47 8.91 2.26
CA GLY A 50 -12.04 9.64 1.13
C GLY A 50 -11.04 9.96 0.02
N ALA A 51 -9.74 10.02 0.34
CA ALA A 51 -8.70 10.55 -0.55
C ALA A 51 -8.70 9.97 -1.97
N PHE A 52 -8.92 8.66 -2.08
CA PHE A 52 -8.91 7.95 -3.37
C PHE A 52 -10.18 7.12 -3.64
N ARG A 53 -11.26 7.36 -2.90
CA ARG A 53 -12.56 6.67 -3.14
C ARG A 53 -13.24 7.13 -4.42
N ARG A 54 -13.06 8.39 -4.80
CA ARG A 54 -13.68 9.00 -5.99
C ARG A 54 -12.75 8.84 -7.17
N GLU A 55 -13.27 9.00 -8.38
CA GLU A 55 -12.50 8.89 -9.63
C GLU A 55 -11.81 10.21 -10.01
N SER A 56 -12.19 11.33 -9.38
CA SER A 56 -11.71 12.68 -9.72
C SER A 56 -10.19 12.89 -9.58
N TRP A 57 -9.53 12.06 -8.76
CA TRP A 57 -8.07 12.11 -8.59
C TRP A 57 -7.31 11.38 -9.70
N MET A 58 -7.99 10.52 -10.48
CA MET A 58 -7.34 9.65 -11.47
C MET A 58 -6.73 10.46 -12.61
N PRO A 59 -5.42 10.26 -12.91
CA PRO A 59 -4.80 10.80 -14.11
C PRO A 59 -5.12 9.95 -15.35
N GLU A 60 -4.75 10.41 -16.53
CA GLU A 60 -4.65 9.51 -17.67
C GLU A 60 -3.48 8.52 -17.46
N PRO A 61 -3.61 7.28 -17.94
CA PRO A 61 -4.73 6.71 -18.73
C PRO A 61 -5.90 6.16 -17.87
N CYS A 62 -5.84 6.24 -16.53
CA CYS A 62 -6.89 5.67 -15.67
C CYS A 62 -8.24 6.34 -15.88
N ARG A 63 -8.27 7.66 -16.09
CA ARG A 63 -9.50 8.46 -16.22
C ARG A 63 -10.35 8.00 -17.41
N SER A 64 -9.73 7.74 -18.55
CA SER A 64 -10.41 7.28 -19.77
C SER A 64 -10.51 5.74 -19.88
N CYS A 65 -9.93 4.99 -18.94
CA CYS A 65 -9.88 3.55 -19.00
C CYS A 65 -11.26 2.92 -18.74
N GLU A 66 -11.68 2.01 -19.60
CA GLU A 66 -12.92 1.24 -19.42
C GLU A 66 -12.94 0.40 -18.13
N ARG A 67 -11.78 0.03 -17.64
CA ARG A 67 -11.61 -0.78 -16.42
C ARG A 67 -11.54 0.07 -15.13
N ARG A 68 -11.63 1.40 -15.22
CA ARG A 68 -11.47 2.28 -14.04
C ARG A 68 -12.43 1.94 -12.89
N GLY A 69 -13.65 1.49 -13.22
CA GLY A 69 -14.65 1.06 -12.22
C GLY A 69 -14.41 -0.35 -11.66
N ILE A 70 -13.42 -1.08 -12.16
CA ILE A 70 -13.07 -2.44 -11.72
C ILE A 70 -11.84 -2.40 -10.83
N ASP A 71 -10.74 -1.80 -11.31
CA ASP A 71 -9.44 -1.77 -10.61
C ASP A 71 -9.19 -0.48 -9.81
N PHE A 72 -10.02 0.55 -10.04
CA PHE A 72 -9.95 1.85 -9.36
C PHE A 72 -8.55 2.47 -9.37
N GLY A 73 -7.83 2.32 -10.48
CA GLY A 73 -6.48 2.86 -10.66
C GLY A 73 -5.38 2.07 -9.95
N GLY A 74 -5.68 0.89 -9.42
CA GLY A 74 -4.71 0.00 -8.78
C GLY A 74 -4.35 0.39 -7.33
N CYS A 75 -3.16 0.00 -6.87
CA CYS A 75 -2.70 0.20 -5.49
C CYS A 75 -2.05 1.56 -5.28
N ARG A 76 -2.64 2.41 -4.44
CA ARG A 76 -2.12 3.77 -4.17
C ARG A 76 -0.79 3.76 -3.42
N CYS A 77 -0.63 2.81 -2.49
CA CYS A 77 0.63 2.67 -1.77
C CYS A 77 1.75 2.20 -2.70
N GLN A 78 1.48 1.25 -3.60
CA GLN A 78 2.43 0.80 -4.60
C GLN A 78 2.80 1.92 -5.58
N ALA A 79 1.80 2.67 -6.07
CA ALA A 79 2.05 3.83 -6.91
C ALA A 79 3.00 4.81 -6.22
N PHE A 80 2.73 5.16 -4.96
CA PHE A 80 3.59 6.06 -4.19
C PHE A 80 5.02 5.52 -4.01
N HIS A 81 5.16 4.28 -3.57
CA HIS A 81 6.49 3.72 -3.30
C HIS A 81 7.36 3.56 -4.54
N LEU A 82 6.77 3.36 -5.69
CA LEU A 82 7.51 3.20 -6.94
C LEU A 82 7.75 4.52 -7.68
N THR A 83 6.84 5.49 -7.56
CA THR A 83 6.89 6.74 -8.36
C THR A 83 7.05 8.01 -7.52
N GLY A 84 6.92 7.92 -6.20
CA GLY A 84 6.84 9.08 -5.31
C GLY A 84 5.48 9.79 -5.32
N ASN A 85 4.51 9.32 -6.10
CA ASN A 85 3.20 9.95 -6.26
C ASN A 85 2.06 8.95 -6.08
N ALA A 86 1.29 9.08 -4.99
CA ALA A 86 0.16 8.20 -4.72
C ALA A 86 -1.00 8.34 -5.73
N ALA A 87 -1.06 9.45 -6.47
CA ALA A 87 -2.04 9.67 -7.53
C ALA A 87 -1.57 9.19 -8.91
N ALA A 88 -0.33 8.71 -9.07
CA ALA A 88 0.12 8.15 -10.33
C ALA A 88 -0.69 6.90 -10.72
N THR A 89 -0.74 6.59 -12.01
CA THR A 89 -1.22 5.29 -12.47
C THR A 89 -0.33 4.21 -11.89
N ASP A 90 -0.93 3.17 -11.28
CA ASP A 90 -0.16 2.09 -10.68
C ASP A 90 0.79 1.46 -11.71
N PRO A 91 2.12 1.41 -11.43
CA PRO A 91 3.10 0.82 -12.34
C PRO A 91 2.84 -0.65 -12.71
N ALA A 92 2.07 -1.38 -11.91
CA ALA A 92 1.64 -2.74 -12.27
C ALA A 92 0.70 -2.77 -13.49
N CYS A 93 0.04 -1.65 -13.80
CA CYS A 93 -0.78 -1.52 -14.99
C CYS A 93 0.10 -1.33 -16.23
N ARG A 94 -0.14 -2.13 -17.29
CA ARG A 94 0.61 -2.02 -18.56
C ARG A 94 0.41 -0.68 -19.28
N LEU A 95 -0.66 0.03 -18.97
CA LEU A 95 -0.92 1.36 -19.53
C LEU A 95 -0.23 2.47 -18.74
N SER A 96 0.38 2.16 -17.59
CA SER A 96 1.11 3.15 -16.80
C SER A 96 2.35 3.65 -17.54
N PRO A 97 2.59 4.96 -17.57
CA PRO A 97 3.87 5.51 -18.05
C PRO A 97 5.08 4.93 -17.30
N ASP A 98 4.86 4.52 -16.04
CA ASP A 98 5.88 4.01 -15.14
C ASP A 98 5.95 2.47 -15.13
N HIS A 99 5.28 1.77 -16.06
CA HIS A 99 5.28 0.31 -16.13
C HIS A 99 6.69 -0.28 -16.28
N HIS A 100 7.60 0.46 -16.90
CA HIS A 100 9.01 0.09 -17.05
C HIS A 100 9.71 -0.22 -15.72
N LEU A 101 9.27 0.37 -14.60
CA LEU A 101 9.80 0.07 -13.26
C LEU A 101 9.57 -1.40 -12.88
N ILE A 102 8.37 -1.92 -13.18
CA ILE A 102 8.04 -3.34 -12.92
C ILE A 102 8.82 -4.26 -13.84
N GLU A 103 8.94 -3.90 -15.12
CA GLU A 103 9.72 -4.69 -16.07
C GLU A 103 11.20 -4.75 -15.71
N THR A 104 11.76 -3.64 -15.24
CA THR A 104 13.15 -3.58 -14.77
C THR A 104 13.35 -4.47 -13.55
N ALA A 105 12.49 -4.33 -12.53
CA ALA A 105 12.56 -5.17 -11.33
C ALA A 105 12.43 -6.67 -11.65
N ARG A 106 11.59 -7.03 -12.62
CA ARG A 106 11.45 -8.43 -13.07
C ARG A 106 12.71 -8.96 -13.75
N ARG A 107 13.38 -8.14 -14.57
CA ARG A 107 14.66 -8.53 -15.20
C ARG A 107 15.74 -8.71 -14.15
N GLU A 108 15.90 -7.75 -13.25
CA GLU A 108 16.86 -7.83 -12.15
C GLU A 108 16.62 -9.05 -11.27
N ALA A 109 15.35 -9.38 -10.97
CA ALA A 109 15.02 -10.56 -10.19
C ALA A 109 15.32 -11.88 -10.93
N ALA A 110 15.21 -11.90 -12.27
CA ALA A 110 15.54 -13.07 -13.08
C ALA A 110 17.05 -13.34 -13.10
N ASP A 111 17.86 -12.28 -13.05
CA ASP A 111 19.32 -12.36 -13.05
C ASP A 111 19.91 -12.51 -11.64
N ALA A 112 19.09 -12.32 -10.60
CA ALA A 112 19.53 -12.39 -9.21
C ALA A 112 19.87 -13.82 -8.79
N LYS A 113 20.98 -13.97 -8.07
CA LYS A 113 21.31 -15.25 -7.42
C LYS A 113 20.26 -15.56 -6.33
N PRO A 114 19.88 -16.84 -6.17
CA PRO A 114 18.96 -17.23 -5.10
C PRO A 114 19.44 -16.71 -3.74
N ALA A 115 18.56 -16.01 -3.03
CA ALA A 115 18.88 -15.52 -1.69
C ALA A 115 19.11 -16.69 -0.73
N ARG A 116 20.21 -16.66 0.02
CA ARG A 116 20.43 -17.62 1.11
C ARG A 116 19.54 -17.19 2.28
N PHE A 117 18.56 -18.01 2.58
CA PHE A 117 17.72 -17.79 3.77
C PHE A 117 18.51 -18.09 5.05
N LEU A 118 18.55 -17.11 5.95
CA LEU A 118 19.08 -17.27 7.30
C LEU A 118 17.89 -17.41 8.25
N TYR A 119 17.64 -18.62 8.73
CA TYR A 119 16.61 -18.85 9.74
C TYR A 119 17.17 -18.49 11.13
N ARG A 120 16.42 -17.69 11.89
CA ARG A 120 16.73 -17.47 13.30
C ARG A 120 16.60 -18.80 14.04
N SER A 121 17.70 -19.28 14.63
CA SER A 121 17.68 -20.43 15.52
C SER A 121 17.51 -19.93 16.95
N LEU A 122 16.53 -20.48 17.66
CA LEU A 122 16.31 -20.19 19.09
C LEU A 122 17.48 -20.64 19.98
N ARG A 123 18.36 -21.52 19.49
CA ARG A 123 19.52 -22.02 20.21
C ARG A 123 20.61 -20.97 20.45
N GLY A 124 20.68 -19.91 19.61
CA GLY A 124 21.65 -18.81 19.77
C GLY A 124 21.35 -17.87 20.93
N VAL A 125 20.09 -17.75 21.34
CA VAL A 125 19.68 -16.84 22.43
C VAL A 125 19.93 -17.40 23.81
N ALA A 126 20.06 -18.74 23.95
CA ALA A 126 20.33 -19.39 25.24
C ALA A 126 21.82 -19.37 25.62
N ALA A 127 22.73 -19.26 24.65
CA ALA A 127 24.16 -19.29 24.92
C ALA A 127 24.71 -17.99 25.55
N GLU A 128 24.07 -16.84 25.23
CA GLU A 128 24.52 -15.54 25.77
C GLU A 128 24.09 -15.27 27.21
N ARG A 129 23.13 -16.03 27.75
CA ARG A 129 22.67 -15.89 29.15
C ARG A 129 23.48 -16.66 30.20
N GLN A 130 24.45 -17.47 29.79
CA GLN A 130 25.28 -18.25 30.69
C GLN A 130 26.70 -17.70 30.89
N SER A 131 27.01 -16.54 30.29
CA SER A 131 28.33 -15.91 30.38
C SER A 131 28.32 -14.54 31.10
N SER A 132 27.37 -14.34 32.03
CA SER A 132 27.34 -13.14 32.89
C SER A 132 27.23 -13.54 34.32
#